data_afaa023e2d276d8d90af99229994cd4b
#
_entry.id   afaa023e2d276d8d90af99229994cd4b
#
_cell.length_a   1.000
_cell.length_b   1.000
_cell.length_c   1.000
_cell.angle_alpha   90.00
_cell.angle_beta   90.00
_cell.angle_gamma   90.00
#
_symmetry.space_group_name_H-M   'P 1'
#
loop_
_entity.id
_entity.type
_entity.pdbx_description
1 polymer ?
#
loop_
_entity_poly.entity_id
_entity_poly.type
_entity_poly.pdbx_seq_one_letter_code
_entity_poly.pdbx_strand_id
1 'polypeptide(L)'
;MQFVKNVDDDWSTASLSDAGVRVEPIINLVETINSGKYQNIHAILIVRGGRIIVEEYFHGYNYDKSHQIRSATKSIGSILVGIAIDKGYIPSVEQHINHYFKNKSMDSDARAKEVTVKSLLTMTSGFDCDDHSGESFQCERAMYKTDDWVSFALNLPMAHQPGEHWAYNSSSLILLSEIINQTSGLSVQRFADEFLMEPLGISDFKWGFSPKGNVWFGGNASIRPRDMAKIGQMCLDNGTWKNRQIVSRAWLEDSTRLHAYSEYGMGYGYLWWRGKQLIEGHLVEAFWAQGNGGQVIFICPKLDMVAVFTGGNYNSMLELQFMGMIINYIIPAMLPPIPEKTYINPSKHTIDALSGSYRCNDLPLDLIVEGDSMACQLAGLKSRFQFETKDQFYIPNPIFGDMNGKIITDKQGKVIRLQVQGAFSDLVFKPSN
;
A
#
# COMPACT_ATOMS: atom_id res chain seq x y z
N MET A 1 -7.54 -9.73 28.26
CA MET A 1 -8.03 -8.61 27.42
C MET A 1 -8.83 -9.22 26.26
N GLN A 2 -10.02 -8.77 26.03
CA GLN A 2 -10.84 -9.28 24.92
C GLN A 2 -10.69 -8.28 23.76
N PHE A 3 -10.02 -8.69 22.69
CA PHE A 3 -9.73 -7.84 21.53
C PHE A 3 -10.81 -7.87 20.47
N VAL A 4 -11.93 -8.54 20.69
CA VAL A 4 -12.94 -8.74 19.66
C VAL A 4 -14.32 -8.36 20.18
N LYS A 5 -15.12 -7.72 19.33
CA LYS A 5 -16.50 -7.33 19.62
C LYS A 5 -17.49 -8.31 18.99
N ASN A 6 -18.48 -8.73 19.75
CA ASN A 6 -19.61 -9.45 19.21
C ASN A 6 -20.54 -8.48 18.50
N VAL A 7 -20.54 -8.53 17.17
CA VAL A 7 -21.42 -7.77 16.29
C VAL A 7 -22.18 -8.79 15.45
N ASP A 8 -23.48 -8.58 15.30
CA ASP A 8 -24.32 -9.43 14.45
C ASP A 8 -24.05 -9.04 12.98
N ASP A 9 -23.01 -9.62 12.44
CA ASP A 9 -22.61 -9.47 11.04
C ASP A 9 -22.03 -10.79 10.50
N ASP A 10 -21.49 -10.72 9.29
CA ASP A 10 -20.98 -11.90 8.58
C ASP A 10 -19.66 -12.48 9.13
N TRP A 11 -19.06 -11.85 10.14
CA TRP A 11 -17.77 -12.24 10.67
C TRP A 11 -17.84 -13.25 11.81
N SER A 12 -17.03 -14.29 11.71
CA SER A 12 -16.64 -15.11 12.86
C SER A 12 -15.50 -14.45 13.62
N THR A 13 -15.42 -14.71 14.92
CA THR A 13 -14.37 -14.19 15.80
C THR A 13 -13.62 -15.34 16.49
N ALA A 14 -12.38 -15.08 16.90
CA ALA A 14 -11.59 -16.01 17.70
C ALA A 14 -10.69 -15.27 18.71
N SER A 15 -10.27 -15.97 19.76
CA SER A 15 -9.20 -15.47 20.62
C SER A 15 -7.85 -15.55 19.90
N LEU A 16 -6.87 -14.78 20.36
CA LEU A 16 -5.51 -14.84 19.84
C LEU A 16 -4.91 -16.25 19.99
N SER A 17 -5.16 -16.90 21.14
CA SER A 17 -4.68 -18.26 21.42
C SER A 17 -5.31 -19.29 20.50
N ASP A 18 -6.63 -19.22 20.23
CA ASP A 18 -7.32 -20.13 19.31
C ASP A 18 -6.90 -19.95 17.85
N ALA A 19 -6.37 -18.79 17.54
CA ALA A 19 -5.79 -18.48 16.23
C ALA A 19 -4.28 -18.79 16.16
N GLY A 20 -3.67 -19.30 17.21
CA GLY A 20 -2.22 -19.59 17.27
C GLY A 20 -1.35 -18.34 17.20
N VAL A 21 -1.81 -17.23 17.80
CA VAL A 21 -1.13 -15.92 17.79
C VAL A 21 -0.56 -15.62 19.17
N ARG A 22 0.68 -15.17 19.24
CA ARG A 22 1.29 -14.73 20.51
C ARG A 22 0.59 -13.48 21.02
N VAL A 23 0.17 -13.52 22.27
CA VAL A 23 -0.66 -12.46 22.87
C VAL A 23 0.14 -11.20 23.18
N GLU A 24 1.37 -11.37 23.69
CA GLU A 24 2.20 -10.27 24.18
C GLU A 24 2.51 -9.20 23.12
N PRO A 25 2.93 -9.52 21.87
CA PRO A 25 3.17 -8.49 20.87
C PRO A 25 1.92 -7.67 20.53
N ILE A 26 0.72 -8.28 20.57
CA ILE A 26 -0.53 -7.57 20.31
C ILE A 26 -0.90 -6.65 21.48
N ILE A 27 -0.71 -7.08 22.72
CA ILE A 27 -0.88 -6.20 23.89
C ILE A 27 0.05 -4.98 23.76
N ASN A 28 1.34 -5.23 23.49
CA ASN A 28 2.34 -4.18 23.33
C ASN A 28 1.99 -3.20 22.20
N LEU A 29 1.42 -3.70 21.10
CA LEU A 29 0.91 -2.84 20.01
C LEU A 29 -0.16 -1.89 20.51
N VAL A 30 -1.20 -2.41 21.16
CA VAL A 30 -2.33 -1.60 21.65
C VAL A 30 -1.87 -0.59 22.72
N GLU A 31 -0.98 -1.00 23.63
CA GLU A 31 -0.39 -0.10 24.63
C GLU A 31 0.45 1.00 23.97
N THR A 32 1.23 0.66 22.92
CA THR A 32 2.03 1.62 22.17
C THR A 32 1.16 2.65 21.45
N ILE A 33 0.00 2.26 20.91
CA ILE A 33 -0.98 3.20 20.35
C ILE A 33 -1.56 4.08 21.42
N ASN A 34 -2.01 3.50 22.55
CA ASN A 34 -2.60 4.24 23.66
C ASN A 34 -1.61 5.23 24.30
N SER A 35 -0.31 4.94 24.26
CA SER A 35 0.74 5.87 24.72
C SER A 35 0.95 7.08 23.81
N GLY A 36 0.31 7.09 22.62
CA GLY A 36 0.47 8.15 21.60
C GLY A 36 1.74 8.05 20.78
N LYS A 37 2.51 6.97 20.88
CA LYS A 37 3.71 6.74 20.04
C LYS A 37 3.32 6.52 18.58
N TYR A 38 2.25 5.75 18.33
CA TYR A 38 1.56 5.72 17.05
C TYR A 38 0.41 6.75 17.09
N GLN A 39 0.47 7.75 16.22
CA GLN A 39 -0.42 8.91 16.28
C GLN A 39 -1.61 8.73 15.34
N ASN A 40 -2.76 9.27 15.76
CA ASN A 40 -3.98 9.35 14.95
C ASN A 40 -4.40 8.03 14.27
N ILE A 41 -4.22 6.90 14.95
CA ILE A 41 -4.79 5.63 14.55
C ILE A 41 -6.27 5.65 14.94
N HIS A 42 -7.17 5.35 14.00
CA HIS A 42 -8.61 5.34 14.24
C HIS A 42 -9.17 3.93 14.44
N ALA A 43 -8.67 2.95 13.66
CA ALA A 43 -9.02 1.55 13.83
C ALA A 43 -7.86 0.62 13.44
N ILE A 44 -7.81 -0.53 14.11
CA ILE A 44 -7.01 -1.69 13.73
C ILE A 44 -7.91 -2.92 13.79
N LEU A 45 -7.98 -3.67 12.68
CA LEU A 45 -8.57 -5.00 12.65
C LEU A 45 -7.53 -5.99 12.13
N ILE A 46 -7.49 -7.18 12.73
CA ILE A 46 -6.66 -8.30 12.25
C ILE A 46 -7.56 -9.50 12.08
N VAL A 47 -7.50 -10.08 10.90
CA VAL A 47 -8.17 -11.34 10.54
C VAL A 47 -7.12 -12.41 10.35
N ARG A 48 -7.36 -13.61 10.88
CA ARG A 48 -6.53 -14.80 10.64
C ARG A 48 -7.43 -16.03 10.54
N GLY A 49 -7.17 -16.86 9.53
CA GLY A 49 -8.00 -18.04 9.30
C GLY A 49 -9.48 -17.70 9.09
N GLY A 50 -9.78 -16.61 8.38
CA GLY A 50 -11.15 -16.14 8.12
C GLY A 50 -11.90 -15.63 9.37
N ARG A 51 -11.21 -15.37 10.49
CA ARG A 51 -11.82 -14.90 11.75
C ARG A 51 -11.18 -13.62 12.24
N ILE A 52 -11.97 -12.65 12.69
CA ILE A 52 -11.45 -11.46 13.36
C ILE A 52 -10.85 -11.88 14.70
N ILE A 53 -9.58 -11.54 14.94
CA ILE A 53 -8.84 -11.84 16.17
C ILE A 53 -8.44 -10.60 16.97
N VAL A 54 -8.40 -9.43 16.30
CA VAL A 54 -8.18 -8.12 16.92
C VAL A 54 -9.11 -7.12 16.26
N GLU A 55 -9.75 -6.30 17.07
CA GLU A 55 -10.60 -5.21 16.64
C GLU A 55 -10.58 -4.10 17.68
N GLU A 56 -9.80 -3.05 17.42
CA GLU A 56 -9.65 -1.91 18.32
C GLU A 56 -9.92 -0.59 17.59
N TYR A 57 -10.55 0.32 18.29
CA TYR A 57 -10.96 1.64 17.79
C TYR A 57 -10.51 2.73 18.75
N PHE A 58 -10.03 3.83 18.20
CA PHE A 58 -9.46 4.94 18.96
C PHE A 58 -10.12 6.27 18.54
N HIS A 59 -9.92 7.32 19.30
CA HIS A 59 -10.37 8.68 18.98
C HIS A 59 -11.88 8.80 18.68
N GLY A 60 -12.74 8.01 19.38
CA GLY A 60 -14.18 8.02 19.18
C GLY A 60 -14.68 7.35 17.89
N TYR A 61 -13.83 6.57 17.23
CA TYR A 61 -14.25 5.66 16.18
C TYR A 61 -14.82 4.35 16.74
N ASN A 62 -15.59 3.64 15.94
CA ASN A 62 -16.19 2.35 16.30
C ASN A 62 -16.43 1.50 15.04
N TYR A 63 -16.95 0.28 15.23
CA TYR A 63 -17.16 -0.69 14.15
C TYR A 63 -18.15 -0.23 13.08
N ASP A 64 -19.08 0.66 13.40
CA ASP A 64 -20.16 1.11 12.52
C ASP A 64 -19.84 2.43 11.80
N LYS A 65 -18.76 3.09 12.19
CA LYS A 65 -18.38 4.38 11.60
C LYS A 65 -17.55 4.18 10.33
N SER A 66 -18.12 4.56 9.17
CA SER A 66 -17.40 4.59 7.91
C SER A 66 -16.24 5.58 7.92
N HIS A 67 -15.15 5.20 7.27
CA HIS A 67 -13.95 6.01 7.12
C HIS A 67 -13.66 6.27 5.64
N GLN A 68 -13.24 7.49 5.30
CA GLN A 68 -12.80 7.80 3.94
C GLN A 68 -11.43 7.16 3.69
N ILE A 69 -11.36 6.24 2.73
CA ILE A 69 -10.17 5.40 2.50
C ILE A 69 -9.18 5.95 1.47
N ARG A 70 -9.43 7.16 0.95
CA ARG A 70 -8.52 7.82 0.02
C ARG A 70 -8.10 6.89 -1.13
N SER A 71 -6.82 6.84 -1.45
CA SER A 71 -6.27 6.05 -2.57
C SER A 71 -6.41 4.53 -2.43
N ALA A 72 -6.74 3.99 -1.24
CA ALA A 72 -7.10 2.58 -1.13
C ALA A 72 -8.33 2.21 -2.00
N THR A 73 -9.13 3.20 -2.39
CA THR A 73 -10.20 3.09 -3.41
C THR A 73 -9.70 2.52 -4.75
N LYS A 74 -8.43 2.82 -5.12
CA LYS A 74 -7.84 2.36 -6.39
C LYS A 74 -7.83 0.83 -6.51
N SER A 75 -7.47 0.16 -5.43
CA SER A 75 -7.45 -1.30 -5.40
C SER A 75 -8.86 -1.91 -5.52
N ILE A 76 -9.89 -1.23 -5.00
CA ILE A 76 -11.29 -1.62 -5.21
C ILE A 76 -11.66 -1.42 -6.69
N GLY A 77 -11.21 -0.32 -7.31
CA GLY A 77 -11.34 -0.09 -8.75
C GLY A 77 -10.69 -1.20 -9.59
N SER A 78 -9.52 -1.68 -9.19
CA SER A 78 -8.86 -2.83 -9.81
C SER A 78 -9.73 -4.10 -9.77
N ILE A 79 -10.32 -4.41 -8.61
CA ILE A 79 -11.23 -5.55 -8.48
C ILE A 79 -12.41 -5.42 -9.46
N LEU A 80 -13.00 -4.22 -9.58
CA LEU A 80 -14.11 -3.98 -10.52
C LEU A 80 -13.70 -4.15 -11.99
N VAL A 81 -12.48 -3.74 -12.35
CA VAL A 81 -11.94 -4.02 -13.71
C VAL A 81 -11.82 -5.52 -13.93
N GLY A 82 -11.34 -6.27 -12.94
CA GLY A 82 -11.27 -7.73 -13.00
C GLY A 82 -12.63 -8.38 -13.20
N ILE A 83 -13.63 -7.95 -12.44
CA ILE A 83 -15.01 -8.42 -12.60
C ILE A 83 -15.54 -8.08 -14.00
N ALA A 84 -15.23 -6.90 -14.53
CA ALA A 84 -15.64 -6.51 -15.88
C ALA A 84 -14.99 -7.40 -16.97
N ILE A 85 -13.73 -7.82 -16.77
CA ILE A 85 -13.05 -8.77 -17.65
C ILE A 85 -13.67 -10.17 -17.52
N ASP A 86 -13.88 -10.66 -16.30
CA ASP A 86 -14.49 -11.97 -16.05
C ASP A 86 -15.89 -12.10 -16.67
N LYS A 87 -16.61 -10.99 -16.76
CA LYS A 87 -17.95 -10.91 -17.38
C LYS A 87 -17.91 -10.64 -18.90
N GLY A 88 -16.73 -10.46 -19.47
CA GLY A 88 -16.55 -10.18 -20.91
C GLY A 88 -16.90 -8.76 -21.35
N TYR A 89 -17.12 -7.81 -20.43
CA TYR A 89 -17.33 -6.40 -20.75
C TYR A 89 -16.05 -5.72 -21.22
N ILE A 90 -14.90 -6.10 -20.69
CA ILE A 90 -13.58 -5.67 -21.12
C ILE A 90 -12.86 -6.91 -21.67
N PRO A 91 -12.41 -6.92 -22.95
CA PRO A 91 -11.81 -8.11 -23.54
C PRO A 91 -10.51 -8.56 -22.85
N SER A 92 -9.64 -7.60 -22.51
CA SER A 92 -8.38 -7.85 -21.79
C SER A 92 -7.77 -6.54 -21.30
N VAL A 93 -6.75 -6.64 -20.45
CA VAL A 93 -5.97 -5.48 -19.98
C VAL A 93 -5.11 -4.85 -21.10
N GLU A 94 -4.81 -5.59 -22.17
CA GLU A 94 -4.02 -5.11 -23.31
C GLU A 94 -4.86 -4.24 -24.27
N GLN A 95 -6.16 -4.09 -24.03
CA GLN A 95 -7.01 -3.26 -24.86
C GLN A 95 -6.60 -1.79 -24.75
N HIS A 96 -6.37 -1.13 -25.88
CA HIS A 96 -6.07 0.29 -25.93
C HIS A 96 -7.28 1.11 -25.55
N ILE A 97 -7.11 2.16 -24.74
CA ILE A 97 -8.21 2.98 -24.24
C ILE A 97 -8.90 3.78 -25.34
N ASN A 98 -8.19 4.19 -26.39
CA ASN A 98 -8.74 4.91 -27.54
C ASN A 98 -9.90 4.17 -28.22
N HIS A 99 -9.96 2.83 -28.05
CA HIS A 99 -11.08 2.03 -28.54
C HIS A 99 -12.43 2.44 -27.91
N TYR A 100 -12.39 2.84 -26.64
CA TYR A 100 -13.56 3.24 -25.88
C TYR A 100 -13.93 4.73 -26.05
N PHE A 101 -12.97 5.57 -26.44
CA PHE A 101 -13.12 7.03 -26.48
C PHE A 101 -13.07 7.62 -27.90
N LYS A 102 -13.54 6.86 -28.92
CA LYS A 102 -13.49 7.25 -30.35
C LYS A 102 -14.10 8.62 -30.64
N ASN A 103 -15.10 9.03 -29.87
CA ASN A 103 -15.85 10.28 -30.08
C ASN A 103 -15.37 11.41 -29.14
N LYS A 104 -14.27 11.22 -28.42
CA LYS A 104 -13.67 12.23 -27.55
C LYS A 104 -12.32 12.69 -28.09
N SER A 105 -12.00 13.96 -27.86
CA SER A 105 -10.66 14.46 -28.14
C SER A 105 -9.68 13.81 -27.15
N MET A 106 -8.55 13.37 -27.68
CA MET A 106 -7.39 12.92 -26.94
C MET A 106 -6.20 13.80 -27.29
N ASP A 107 -5.15 13.78 -26.47
CA ASP A 107 -3.90 14.45 -26.78
C ASP A 107 -3.41 14.07 -28.20
N SER A 108 -2.83 15.05 -28.90
CA SER A 108 -2.40 14.89 -30.29
C SER A 108 -1.15 14.02 -30.45
N ASP A 109 -0.43 13.74 -29.36
CA ASP A 109 0.72 12.83 -29.36
C ASP A 109 0.28 11.42 -29.73
N ALA A 110 0.99 10.83 -30.67
CA ALA A 110 0.69 9.47 -31.15
C ALA A 110 0.74 8.42 -30.01
N ARG A 111 1.60 8.62 -29.01
CA ARG A 111 1.74 7.75 -27.83
C ARG A 111 0.46 7.65 -27.00
N ALA A 112 -0.37 8.70 -26.96
CA ALA A 112 -1.64 8.67 -26.25
C ALA A 112 -2.59 7.57 -26.76
N LYS A 113 -2.48 7.19 -28.05
CA LYS A 113 -3.28 6.10 -28.64
C LYS A 113 -2.80 4.71 -28.23
N GLU A 114 -1.60 4.60 -27.70
CA GLU A 114 -0.99 3.33 -27.26
C GLU A 114 -1.25 3.04 -25.79
N VAL A 115 -1.86 3.97 -25.06
CA VAL A 115 -2.26 3.75 -23.65
C VAL A 115 -3.27 2.60 -23.58
N THR A 116 -2.98 1.62 -22.73
CA THR A 116 -3.84 0.44 -22.49
C THR A 116 -4.50 0.48 -21.13
N VAL A 117 -5.51 -0.36 -20.92
CA VAL A 117 -6.07 -0.62 -19.59
C VAL A 117 -4.97 -1.05 -18.62
N LYS A 118 -4.04 -1.90 -19.06
CA LYS A 118 -2.90 -2.35 -18.26
C LYS A 118 -2.00 -1.20 -17.83
N SER A 119 -1.62 -0.31 -18.75
CA SER A 119 -0.73 0.81 -18.42
C SER A 119 -1.37 1.79 -17.41
N LEU A 120 -2.70 1.93 -17.41
CA LEU A 120 -3.42 2.66 -16.36
C LEU A 120 -3.35 1.90 -15.02
N LEU A 121 -3.61 0.60 -15.01
CA LEU A 121 -3.61 -0.24 -13.81
C LEU A 121 -2.22 -0.36 -13.17
N THR A 122 -1.15 -0.33 -13.96
CA THR A 122 0.23 -0.42 -13.49
C THR A 122 0.86 0.93 -13.16
N MET A 123 0.14 2.04 -13.34
CA MET A 123 0.69 3.40 -13.20
C MET A 123 1.85 3.68 -14.18
N THR A 124 1.78 3.10 -15.38
CA THR A 124 2.78 3.27 -16.45
C THR A 124 2.15 3.83 -17.72
N SER A 125 1.14 4.68 -17.59
CA SER A 125 0.41 5.23 -18.73
C SER A 125 1.26 6.13 -19.64
N GLY A 126 2.36 6.66 -19.13
CA GLY A 126 3.25 7.58 -19.86
C GLY A 126 2.77 9.03 -19.89
N PHE A 127 1.63 9.34 -19.26
CA PHE A 127 1.18 10.73 -19.09
C PHE A 127 2.16 11.53 -18.22
N ASP A 128 2.31 12.81 -18.53
CA ASP A 128 3.06 13.80 -17.74
C ASP A 128 2.24 14.20 -16.50
N CYS A 129 2.15 13.29 -15.57
CA CYS A 129 1.36 13.45 -14.34
C CYS A 129 1.83 12.46 -13.28
N ASP A 130 2.42 12.95 -12.20
CA ASP A 130 2.85 12.16 -11.04
C ASP A 130 2.45 12.85 -9.74
N ASP A 131 1.54 12.27 -8.99
CA ASP A 131 1.01 12.84 -7.74
C ASP A 131 2.02 12.78 -6.58
N HIS A 132 3.15 12.07 -6.73
CA HIS A 132 4.21 11.98 -5.73
C HIS A 132 5.35 12.98 -5.97
N SER A 133 5.53 13.49 -7.18
CA SER A 133 6.51 14.52 -7.46
C SER A 133 6.01 15.92 -7.00
N GLY A 134 6.92 16.75 -6.48
CA GLY A 134 6.56 18.08 -5.97
C GLY A 134 5.91 18.99 -7.03
N GLU A 135 6.15 18.74 -8.32
CA GLU A 135 5.59 19.50 -9.44
C GLU A 135 4.24 18.94 -9.90
N SER A 136 4.06 17.63 -9.91
CA SER A 136 2.85 16.96 -10.43
C SER A 136 1.69 16.93 -9.46
N PHE A 137 1.86 17.25 -8.19
CA PHE A 137 0.74 17.45 -7.25
C PHE A 137 -0.32 18.42 -7.79
N GLN A 138 0.02 19.14 -8.85
CA GLN A 138 -0.88 20.01 -9.57
C GLN A 138 -1.85 19.27 -10.50
N CYS A 139 -1.57 18.04 -10.92
CA CYS A 139 -2.36 17.29 -11.91
C CYS A 139 -3.74 16.94 -11.35
N GLU A 140 -3.82 16.25 -10.23
CA GLU A 140 -5.08 15.97 -9.54
C GLU A 140 -5.82 17.24 -9.14
N ARG A 141 -5.10 18.25 -8.62
CA ARG A 141 -5.68 19.56 -8.29
C ARG A 141 -6.19 20.32 -9.51
N ALA A 142 -5.50 20.20 -10.65
CA ALA A 142 -5.96 20.80 -11.90
C ALA A 142 -7.24 20.12 -12.38
N MET A 143 -7.33 18.80 -12.31
CA MET A 143 -8.52 18.02 -12.64
C MET A 143 -9.72 18.46 -11.79
N TYR A 144 -9.55 18.65 -10.49
CA TYR A 144 -10.61 19.10 -9.58
C TYR A 144 -11.19 20.48 -9.91
N LYS A 145 -10.50 21.29 -10.70
CA LYS A 145 -10.98 22.60 -11.17
C LYS A 145 -11.78 22.52 -12.45
N THR A 146 -11.92 21.33 -13.03
CA THR A 146 -12.66 21.09 -14.28
C THR A 146 -13.97 20.35 -14.00
N ASP A 147 -14.95 20.53 -14.88
CA ASP A 147 -16.23 19.80 -14.80
C ASP A 147 -16.14 18.41 -15.47
N ASP A 148 -15.27 18.23 -16.45
CA ASP A 148 -15.12 16.99 -17.23
C ASP A 148 -13.78 16.32 -16.97
N TRP A 149 -13.74 15.49 -15.92
CA TRP A 149 -12.53 14.77 -15.53
C TRP A 149 -12.09 13.72 -16.56
N VAL A 150 -13.05 13.14 -17.30
CA VAL A 150 -12.73 12.19 -18.38
C VAL A 150 -12.02 12.91 -19.51
N SER A 151 -12.54 14.04 -19.97
CA SER A 151 -11.87 14.85 -21.01
C SER A 151 -10.53 15.40 -20.51
N PHE A 152 -10.43 15.80 -19.25
CA PHE A 152 -9.15 16.22 -18.65
C PHE A 152 -8.12 15.10 -18.75
N ALA A 153 -8.44 13.88 -18.29
CA ALA A 153 -7.53 12.75 -18.28
C ALA A 153 -7.10 12.30 -19.68
N LEU A 154 -8.00 12.34 -20.67
CA LEU A 154 -7.69 12.00 -22.07
C LEU A 154 -6.76 13.02 -22.75
N ASN A 155 -6.71 14.25 -22.27
CA ASN A 155 -5.88 15.33 -22.81
C ASN A 155 -4.65 15.65 -21.95
N LEU A 156 -4.28 14.75 -21.01
CA LEU A 156 -2.99 14.85 -20.32
C LEU A 156 -1.86 14.71 -21.34
N PRO A 157 -0.82 15.57 -21.32
CA PRO A 157 0.33 15.44 -22.21
C PRO A 157 1.08 14.15 -21.93
N MET A 158 1.87 13.70 -22.93
CA MET A 158 2.68 12.50 -22.82
C MET A 158 4.13 12.83 -22.49
N ALA A 159 4.67 12.28 -21.39
CA ALA A 159 6.09 12.37 -21.05
C ALA A 159 6.88 11.15 -21.55
N HIS A 160 6.31 9.94 -21.43
CA HIS A 160 6.98 8.67 -21.72
C HIS A 160 6.15 7.79 -22.66
N GLN A 161 6.75 6.71 -23.17
CA GLN A 161 6.00 5.64 -23.80
C GLN A 161 5.17 4.87 -22.77
N PRO A 162 3.92 4.49 -23.07
CA PRO A 162 3.14 3.63 -22.20
C PRO A 162 3.89 2.32 -21.89
N GLY A 163 3.96 1.98 -20.59
CA GLY A 163 4.65 0.77 -20.11
C GLY A 163 6.09 0.97 -19.66
N GLU A 164 6.74 2.10 -19.96
CA GLU A 164 8.17 2.28 -19.69
C GLU A 164 8.50 2.93 -18.35
N HIS A 165 7.65 3.87 -17.91
CA HIS A 165 7.93 4.66 -16.71
C HIS A 165 6.76 4.60 -15.74
N TRP A 166 7.06 4.33 -14.48
CA TRP A 166 6.09 4.36 -13.39
C TRP A 166 5.94 5.80 -12.87
N ALA A 167 4.70 6.28 -12.85
CA ALA A 167 4.35 7.58 -12.27
C ALA A 167 2.97 7.46 -11.61
N TYR A 168 2.85 7.84 -10.34
CA TYR A 168 1.60 7.70 -9.60
C TYR A 168 0.56 8.71 -10.06
N ASN A 169 -0.33 8.31 -10.96
CA ASN A 169 -1.31 9.16 -11.60
C ASN A 169 -2.74 8.79 -11.21
N SER A 170 -3.30 9.52 -10.23
CA SER A 170 -4.69 9.32 -9.81
C SER A 170 -5.68 9.82 -10.86
N SER A 171 -5.35 10.91 -11.57
CA SER A 171 -6.27 11.59 -12.50
C SER A 171 -6.72 10.69 -13.65
N SER A 172 -5.84 9.83 -14.16
CA SER A 172 -6.14 8.94 -15.28
C SER A 172 -7.11 7.79 -14.92
N LEU A 173 -7.29 7.49 -13.62
CA LEU A 173 -8.11 6.36 -13.21
C LEU A 173 -9.62 6.58 -13.37
N ILE A 174 -10.06 7.81 -13.64
CA ILE A 174 -11.44 8.09 -14.06
C ILE A 174 -11.78 7.38 -15.38
N LEU A 175 -10.76 7.13 -16.23
CA LEU A 175 -10.93 6.44 -17.52
C LEU A 175 -11.35 4.98 -17.32
N LEU A 176 -10.80 4.28 -16.30
CA LEU A 176 -11.19 2.90 -16.01
C LEU A 176 -12.65 2.79 -15.59
N SER A 177 -13.13 3.72 -14.77
CA SER A 177 -14.52 3.74 -14.36
C SER A 177 -15.45 4.04 -15.55
N GLU A 178 -15.07 4.99 -16.41
CA GLU A 178 -15.86 5.31 -17.61
C GLU A 178 -15.89 4.14 -18.61
N ILE A 179 -14.79 3.39 -18.74
CA ILE A 179 -14.75 2.16 -19.57
C ILE A 179 -15.78 1.14 -19.05
N ILE A 180 -15.83 0.88 -17.73
CA ILE A 180 -16.83 -0.03 -17.15
C ILE A 180 -18.25 0.48 -17.41
N ASN A 181 -18.50 1.77 -17.22
CA ASN A 181 -19.80 2.40 -17.46
C ASN A 181 -20.27 2.17 -18.93
N GLN A 182 -19.39 2.44 -19.90
CA GLN A 182 -19.72 2.31 -21.32
C GLN A 182 -19.91 0.85 -21.75
N THR A 183 -19.08 -0.06 -21.25
CA THR A 183 -19.09 -1.45 -21.73
C THR A 183 -20.13 -2.31 -21.05
N SER A 184 -20.44 -2.08 -19.78
CA SER A 184 -21.46 -2.81 -19.05
C SER A 184 -22.89 -2.27 -19.27
N GLY A 185 -23.02 -1.00 -19.66
CA GLY A 185 -24.30 -0.29 -19.72
C GLY A 185 -24.89 0.02 -18.35
N LEU A 186 -24.16 -0.23 -17.26
CA LEU A 186 -24.55 0.08 -15.88
C LEU A 186 -23.73 1.28 -15.38
N SER A 187 -24.32 2.12 -14.52
CA SER A 187 -23.48 3.03 -13.76
C SER A 187 -22.47 2.22 -12.93
N VAL A 188 -21.25 2.73 -12.77
CA VAL A 188 -20.21 2.01 -12.01
C VAL A 188 -20.64 1.74 -10.57
N GLN A 189 -21.41 2.64 -9.97
CA GLN A 189 -21.99 2.40 -8.64
C GLN A 189 -22.87 1.15 -8.65
N ARG A 190 -23.84 1.06 -9.59
CA ARG A 190 -24.72 -0.11 -9.71
C ARG A 190 -23.93 -1.38 -10.04
N PHE A 191 -22.92 -1.28 -10.90
CA PHE A 191 -22.04 -2.40 -11.22
C PHE A 191 -21.30 -2.89 -9.97
N ALA A 192 -20.76 -1.97 -9.17
CA ALA A 192 -20.10 -2.32 -7.91
C ALA A 192 -21.06 -2.91 -6.89
N ASP A 193 -22.25 -2.33 -6.74
CA ASP A 193 -23.27 -2.84 -5.81
C ASP A 193 -23.64 -4.27 -6.18
N GLU A 194 -24.00 -4.55 -7.44
CA GLU A 194 -24.46 -5.86 -7.90
C GLU A 194 -23.38 -6.95 -7.86
N PHE A 195 -22.13 -6.61 -8.24
CA PHE A 195 -21.09 -7.63 -8.46
C PHE A 195 -20.03 -7.71 -7.38
N LEU A 196 -19.96 -6.73 -6.47
CA LEU A 196 -18.96 -6.70 -5.41
C LEU A 196 -19.59 -6.47 -4.02
N MET A 197 -20.32 -5.36 -3.83
CA MET A 197 -20.75 -4.93 -2.48
C MET A 197 -21.83 -5.85 -1.90
N GLU A 198 -22.93 -6.07 -2.61
CA GLU A 198 -24.00 -6.97 -2.18
C GLU A 198 -23.50 -8.40 -1.95
N PRO A 199 -22.71 -9.02 -2.86
CA PRO A 199 -22.13 -10.33 -2.62
C PRO A 199 -21.25 -10.44 -1.37
N LEU A 200 -20.59 -9.36 -0.98
CA LEU A 200 -19.80 -9.26 0.26
C LEU A 200 -20.63 -8.88 1.48
N GLY A 201 -21.93 -8.59 1.32
CA GLY A 201 -22.79 -8.07 2.39
C GLY A 201 -22.33 -6.70 2.90
N ILE A 202 -21.84 -5.84 2.00
CA ILE A 202 -21.42 -4.46 2.26
C ILE A 202 -22.57 -3.52 1.89
N SER A 203 -23.20 -2.91 2.86
CA SER A 203 -24.37 -2.02 2.66
C SER A 203 -24.06 -0.53 2.83
N ASP A 204 -22.96 -0.17 3.51
CA ASP A 204 -22.55 1.24 3.72
C ASP A 204 -21.24 1.52 3.00
N PHE A 205 -21.32 1.62 1.66
CA PHE A 205 -20.23 2.02 0.80
C PHE A 205 -20.61 3.29 0.04
N LYS A 206 -19.71 4.30 0.05
CA LYS A 206 -19.95 5.56 -0.65
C LYS A 206 -18.76 5.85 -1.56
N TRP A 207 -19.07 6.16 -2.82
CA TRP A 207 -18.08 6.57 -3.81
C TRP A 207 -17.79 8.08 -3.76
N GLY A 208 -16.57 8.45 -4.18
CA GLY A 208 -16.32 9.81 -4.68
C GLY A 208 -16.76 9.92 -6.12
N PHE A 209 -17.26 11.10 -6.52
CA PHE A 209 -17.77 11.35 -7.86
C PHE A 209 -17.10 12.57 -8.50
N SER A 210 -16.98 12.55 -9.83
CA SER A 210 -16.70 13.74 -10.62
C SER A 210 -17.92 14.66 -10.64
N PRO A 211 -17.79 15.95 -11.05
CA PRO A 211 -18.93 16.83 -11.23
C PRO A 211 -19.98 16.31 -12.19
N LYS A 212 -19.59 15.49 -13.19
CA LYS A 212 -20.50 14.83 -14.14
C LYS A 212 -21.08 13.50 -13.64
N GLY A 213 -20.82 13.11 -12.40
CA GLY A 213 -21.37 11.90 -11.77
C GLY A 213 -20.65 10.60 -12.10
N ASN A 214 -19.47 10.63 -12.74
CA ASN A 214 -18.66 9.44 -12.89
C ASN A 214 -18.02 9.05 -11.55
N VAL A 215 -18.06 7.76 -11.20
CA VAL A 215 -17.34 7.24 -10.04
C VAL A 215 -15.84 7.43 -10.22
N TRP A 216 -15.16 7.89 -9.19
CA TRP A 216 -13.72 8.13 -9.25
C TRP A 216 -12.92 7.06 -8.54
N PHE A 217 -12.17 6.25 -9.29
CA PHE A 217 -11.30 5.22 -8.72
C PHE A 217 -10.02 5.79 -8.09
N GLY A 218 -9.67 7.03 -8.37
CA GLY A 218 -8.49 7.68 -7.79
C GLY A 218 -8.54 7.84 -6.28
N GLY A 219 -9.75 7.88 -5.66
CA GLY A 219 -9.85 8.03 -4.22
C GLY A 219 -11.25 8.35 -3.71
N ASN A 220 -11.29 8.70 -2.41
CA ASN A 220 -12.45 9.28 -1.71
C ASN A 220 -13.67 8.36 -1.50
N ALA A 221 -13.54 7.04 -1.68
CA ALA A 221 -14.58 6.15 -1.17
C ALA A 221 -14.60 6.13 0.36
N SER A 222 -15.76 5.82 0.93
CA SER A 222 -15.93 5.65 2.38
C SER A 222 -16.54 4.29 2.66
N ILE A 223 -16.00 3.58 3.66
CA ILE A 223 -16.36 2.20 4.00
C ILE A 223 -16.02 1.93 5.48
N ARG A 224 -16.74 1.02 6.13
CA ARG A 224 -16.43 0.61 7.50
C ARG A 224 -15.18 -0.29 7.56
N PRO A 225 -14.39 -0.25 8.64
CA PRO A 225 -13.20 -1.09 8.79
C PRO A 225 -13.49 -2.60 8.65
N ARG A 226 -14.62 -3.10 9.17
CA ARG A 226 -15.04 -4.50 9.01
C ARG A 226 -15.32 -4.87 7.54
N ASP A 227 -15.87 -3.94 6.78
CA ASP A 227 -16.12 -4.15 5.36
C ASP A 227 -14.84 -4.06 4.51
N MET A 228 -13.86 -3.22 4.91
CA MET A 228 -12.50 -3.29 4.35
C MET A 228 -11.88 -4.66 4.56
N ALA A 229 -12.08 -5.25 5.75
CA ALA A 229 -11.59 -6.61 6.05
C ALA A 229 -12.25 -7.68 5.17
N LYS A 230 -13.55 -7.55 4.83
CA LYS A 230 -14.22 -8.47 3.87
C LYS A 230 -13.58 -8.41 2.48
N ILE A 231 -13.26 -7.22 1.99
CA ILE A 231 -12.54 -7.05 0.72
C ILE A 231 -11.16 -7.72 0.82
N GLY A 232 -10.42 -7.49 1.91
CA GLY A 232 -9.13 -8.12 2.14
C GLY A 232 -9.20 -9.63 2.21
N GLN A 233 -10.17 -10.19 2.93
CA GLN A 233 -10.37 -11.64 3.06
C GLN A 233 -10.75 -12.27 1.71
N MET A 234 -11.65 -11.64 0.96
CA MET A 234 -12.00 -12.08 -0.38
C MET A 234 -10.75 -12.15 -1.28
N CYS A 235 -9.87 -11.15 -1.22
CA CYS A 235 -8.61 -11.19 -1.96
C CYS A 235 -7.67 -12.30 -1.46
N LEU A 236 -7.56 -12.51 -0.14
CA LEU A 236 -6.77 -13.58 0.46
C LEU A 236 -7.26 -14.97 0.01
N ASP A 237 -8.59 -15.14 -0.10
CA ASP A 237 -9.26 -16.37 -0.53
C ASP A 237 -9.38 -16.48 -2.07
N ASN A 238 -8.45 -15.86 -2.81
CA ASN A 238 -8.37 -15.92 -4.26
C ASN A 238 -9.68 -15.51 -4.97
N GLY A 239 -10.31 -14.45 -4.48
CA GLY A 239 -11.52 -13.87 -5.06
C GLY A 239 -12.83 -14.52 -4.59
N THR A 240 -12.77 -15.36 -3.56
CA THR A 240 -13.92 -16.07 -3.02
C THR A 240 -14.38 -15.46 -1.70
N TRP A 241 -15.67 -15.32 -1.51
CA TRP A 241 -16.30 -14.98 -0.23
C TRP A 241 -17.45 -15.94 0.04
N LYS A 242 -17.45 -16.61 1.20
CA LYS A 242 -18.49 -17.58 1.60
C LYS A 242 -18.86 -18.56 0.48
N ASN A 243 -17.87 -19.20 -0.13
CA ASN A 243 -17.99 -20.15 -1.24
C ASN A 243 -18.54 -19.56 -2.55
N ARG A 244 -18.67 -18.24 -2.67
CA ARG A 244 -19.04 -17.55 -3.90
C ARG A 244 -17.81 -16.89 -4.52
N GLN A 245 -17.51 -17.22 -5.79
CA GLN A 245 -16.49 -16.51 -6.55
C GLN A 245 -17.01 -15.12 -6.93
N ILE A 246 -16.31 -14.07 -6.49
CA ILE A 246 -16.63 -12.65 -6.72
C ILE A 246 -15.82 -12.12 -7.92
N VAL A 247 -14.54 -12.38 -7.92
CA VAL A 247 -13.60 -12.08 -9.02
C VAL A 247 -12.72 -13.30 -9.24
N SER A 248 -12.29 -13.57 -10.46
CA SER A 248 -11.53 -14.76 -10.75
C SER A 248 -10.19 -14.82 -10.00
N ARG A 249 -9.78 -16.02 -9.63
CA ARG A 249 -8.45 -16.29 -9.08
C ARG A 249 -7.35 -15.78 -10.02
N ALA A 250 -7.51 -16.01 -11.32
CA ALA A 250 -6.55 -15.58 -12.34
C ALA A 250 -6.35 -14.06 -12.32
N TRP A 251 -7.43 -13.28 -12.12
CA TRP A 251 -7.32 -11.83 -11.98
C TRP A 251 -6.53 -11.45 -10.73
N LEU A 252 -6.82 -12.05 -9.57
CA LEU A 252 -6.10 -11.71 -8.34
C LEU A 252 -4.62 -12.08 -8.42
N GLU A 253 -4.28 -13.25 -8.96
CA GLU A 253 -2.90 -13.66 -9.18
C GLU A 253 -2.16 -12.68 -10.10
N ASP A 254 -2.81 -12.24 -11.20
CA ASP A 254 -2.20 -11.26 -12.10
C ASP A 254 -2.16 -9.85 -11.50
N SER A 255 -3.25 -9.39 -10.88
CA SER A 255 -3.35 -8.02 -10.36
C SER A 255 -2.43 -7.75 -9.17
N THR A 256 -2.08 -8.77 -8.38
CA THR A 256 -1.23 -8.62 -7.19
C THR A 256 0.23 -9.03 -7.42
N ARG A 257 0.59 -9.57 -8.61
CA ARG A 257 2.00 -9.83 -8.93
C ARG A 257 2.76 -8.55 -9.24
N LEU A 258 4.07 -8.63 -9.33
CA LEU A 258 4.94 -7.51 -9.68
C LEU A 258 4.79 -7.18 -11.19
N HIS A 259 4.40 -5.95 -11.48
CA HIS A 259 4.36 -5.38 -12.83
C HIS A 259 5.34 -4.22 -13.00
N ALA A 260 5.51 -3.39 -11.99
CA ALA A 260 6.40 -2.25 -12.00
C ALA A 260 7.01 -2.01 -10.61
N TYR A 261 8.04 -1.18 -10.56
CA TYR A 261 8.58 -0.65 -9.31
C TYR A 261 8.31 0.85 -9.23
N SER A 262 7.89 1.30 -8.06
CA SER A 262 7.81 2.73 -7.76
C SER A 262 9.21 3.34 -7.65
N GLU A 263 9.30 4.65 -7.67
CA GLU A 263 10.55 5.39 -7.43
C GLU A 263 11.19 5.09 -6.06
N TYR A 264 10.38 4.63 -5.07
CA TYR A 264 10.84 4.22 -3.74
C TYR A 264 11.20 2.73 -3.65
N GLY A 265 11.29 2.01 -4.77
CA GLY A 265 11.65 0.60 -4.80
C GLY A 265 10.56 -0.37 -4.33
N MET A 266 9.36 0.12 -4.02
CA MET A 266 8.22 -0.75 -3.73
C MET A 266 7.63 -1.32 -5.01
N GLY A 267 7.29 -2.60 -4.98
CA GLY A 267 6.62 -3.25 -6.10
C GLY A 267 5.17 -2.77 -6.26
N TYR A 268 4.69 -2.76 -7.50
CA TYR A 268 3.33 -2.38 -7.85
C TYR A 268 2.70 -3.37 -8.81
N GLY A 269 1.45 -3.75 -8.53
CA GLY A 269 0.62 -4.58 -9.38
C GLY A 269 -0.42 -3.74 -10.14
N TYR A 270 -1.63 -4.27 -10.33
CA TYR A 270 -2.77 -3.52 -10.88
C TYR A 270 -3.45 -2.74 -9.74
N LEU A 271 -2.94 -1.55 -9.43
CA LEU A 271 -3.40 -0.67 -8.35
C LEU A 271 -3.25 -1.29 -6.94
N TRP A 272 -2.31 -2.21 -6.79
CA TRP A 272 -1.93 -2.81 -5.53
C TRP A 272 -0.45 -2.56 -5.26
N TRP A 273 -0.14 -2.07 -4.07
CA TRP A 273 1.22 -2.09 -3.55
C TRP A 273 1.61 -3.51 -3.19
N ARG A 274 2.88 -3.84 -3.33
CA ARG A 274 3.41 -5.12 -2.92
C ARG A 274 4.85 -5.04 -2.49
N GLY A 275 5.27 -5.98 -1.66
CA GLY A 275 6.65 -6.08 -1.23
C GLY A 275 6.94 -7.36 -0.49
N LYS A 276 8.21 -7.50 -0.14
CA LYS A 276 8.72 -8.60 0.67
C LYS A 276 9.67 -8.06 1.73
N GLN A 277 9.63 -8.65 2.92
CA GLN A 277 10.45 -8.27 4.05
C GLN A 277 10.96 -9.50 4.77
N LEU A 278 12.22 -9.47 5.19
CA LEU A 278 12.78 -10.47 6.11
C LEU A 278 12.45 -10.04 7.54
N ILE A 279 11.54 -10.76 8.19
CA ILE A 279 11.09 -10.48 9.56
C ILE A 279 11.38 -11.70 10.41
N GLU A 280 12.14 -11.52 11.46
CA GLU A 280 12.55 -12.64 12.34
C GLU A 280 13.06 -13.87 11.56
N GLY A 281 13.93 -13.67 10.55
CA GLY A 281 14.47 -14.73 9.71
C GLY A 281 13.49 -15.36 8.71
N HIS A 282 12.23 -14.92 8.68
CA HIS A 282 11.22 -15.39 7.75
C HIS A 282 10.99 -14.40 6.63
N LEU A 283 11.12 -14.84 5.38
CA LEU A 283 10.70 -14.02 4.23
C LEU A 283 9.18 -13.96 4.18
N VAL A 284 8.65 -12.76 4.37
CA VAL A 284 7.22 -12.45 4.33
C VAL A 284 6.94 -11.61 3.09
N GLU A 285 6.04 -12.07 2.25
CA GLU A 285 5.54 -11.34 1.08
C GLU A 285 4.11 -10.91 1.33
N ALA A 286 3.78 -9.69 0.90
CA ALA A 286 2.46 -9.12 1.07
C ALA A 286 2.11 -8.19 -0.09
N PHE A 287 0.82 -7.91 -0.24
CA PHE A 287 0.30 -6.85 -1.07
C PHE A 287 -0.77 -6.08 -0.30
N TRP A 288 -0.96 -4.81 -0.67
CA TRP A 288 -1.90 -3.98 0.10
C TRP A 288 -2.49 -2.84 -0.73
N ALA A 289 -3.71 -2.46 -0.36
CA ALA A 289 -4.31 -1.19 -0.71
C ALA A 289 -3.85 -0.12 0.29
N GLN A 290 -3.52 1.08 -0.18
CA GLN A 290 -3.05 2.17 0.68
C GLN A 290 -3.69 3.50 0.27
N GLY A 291 -4.07 4.29 1.27
CA GLY A 291 -4.58 5.65 1.09
C GLY A 291 -3.97 6.63 2.08
N ASN A 292 -3.82 7.88 1.63
CA ASN A 292 -3.32 8.99 2.44
C ASN A 292 -4.01 9.05 3.81
N GLY A 293 -3.22 9.23 4.86
CA GLY A 293 -3.68 9.27 6.24
C GLY A 293 -3.57 7.95 7.00
N GLY A 294 -3.09 6.88 6.35
CA GLY A 294 -2.93 5.55 6.97
C GLY A 294 -4.14 4.64 6.79
N GLN A 295 -4.80 4.72 5.66
CA GLN A 295 -5.89 3.82 5.26
C GLN A 295 -5.29 2.61 4.56
N VAL A 296 -5.43 1.41 5.11
CA VAL A 296 -4.73 0.22 4.59
C VAL A 296 -5.59 -1.03 4.67
N ILE A 297 -5.56 -1.83 3.61
CA ILE A 297 -5.96 -3.24 3.62
C ILE A 297 -4.69 -4.03 3.27
N PHE A 298 -4.04 -4.60 4.27
CA PHE A 298 -2.80 -5.37 4.13
C PHE A 298 -3.11 -6.86 4.09
N ILE A 299 -2.60 -7.56 3.10
CA ILE A 299 -2.89 -8.98 2.86
C ILE A 299 -1.57 -9.74 2.80
N CYS A 300 -1.43 -10.74 3.68
CA CYS A 300 -0.26 -11.61 3.76
C CYS A 300 -0.66 -13.09 3.60
N PRO A 301 -0.63 -13.64 2.38
CA PRO A 301 -1.10 -14.99 2.11
C PRO A 301 -0.36 -16.06 2.92
N LYS A 302 0.96 -15.93 3.08
CA LYS A 302 1.78 -16.91 3.82
C LYS A 302 1.37 -17.04 5.30
N LEU A 303 0.81 -16.00 5.88
CA LEU A 303 0.36 -15.98 7.29
C LEU A 303 -1.15 -16.14 7.43
N ASP A 304 -1.87 -16.36 6.31
CA ASP A 304 -3.34 -16.44 6.29
C ASP A 304 -3.95 -15.23 7.04
N MET A 305 -3.50 -14.02 6.67
CA MET A 305 -3.75 -12.81 7.44
C MET A 305 -4.20 -11.64 6.58
N VAL A 306 -5.19 -10.92 7.10
CA VAL A 306 -5.53 -9.55 6.67
C VAL A 306 -5.37 -8.61 7.86
N ALA A 307 -4.77 -7.44 7.64
CA ALA A 307 -4.75 -6.37 8.62
C ALA A 307 -5.33 -5.09 8.00
N VAL A 308 -6.26 -4.48 8.69
CA VAL A 308 -6.90 -3.22 8.28
C VAL A 308 -6.51 -2.11 9.23
N PHE A 309 -6.14 -0.97 8.66
CA PHE A 309 -5.88 0.24 9.41
C PHE A 309 -6.70 1.39 8.85
N THR A 310 -7.18 2.24 9.72
CA THR A 310 -7.66 3.58 9.37
C THR A 310 -6.99 4.61 10.27
N GLY A 311 -6.74 5.81 9.74
CA GLY A 311 -6.02 6.84 10.48
C GLY A 311 -6.28 8.24 9.96
N GLY A 312 -5.75 9.24 10.69
CA GLY A 312 -5.90 10.66 10.43
C GLY A 312 -4.60 11.39 10.06
N ASN A 313 -3.53 10.69 9.69
CA ASN A 313 -2.22 11.28 9.38
C ASN A 313 -2.10 11.80 7.95
N TYR A 314 -3.08 12.59 7.51
CA TYR A 314 -3.13 13.11 6.14
C TYR A 314 -1.93 14.01 5.82
N ASN A 315 -1.36 13.82 4.62
CA ASN A 315 -0.23 14.59 4.08
C ASN A 315 0.98 14.59 5.02
N SER A 316 1.25 13.48 5.66
CA SER A 316 2.34 13.27 6.60
C SER A 316 2.97 11.91 6.39
N MET A 317 4.30 11.81 6.55
CA MET A 317 5.00 10.52 6.54
C MET A 317 4.50 9.55 7.64
N LEU A 318 3.82 10.05 8.67
CA LEU A 318 3.18 9.22 9.69
C LEU A 318 2.03 8.34 9.14
N GLU A 319 1.55 8.59 7.93
CA GLU A 319 0.63 7.67 7.26
C GLU A 319 1.23 6.27 7.06
N LEU A 320 2.56 6.15 7.01
CA LEU A 320 3.29 4.90 6.83
C LEU A 320 3.55 4.15 8.14
N GLN A 321 3.16 4.67 9.29
CA GLN A 321 3.41 4.03 10.59
C GLN A 321 2.75 2.65 10.74
N PHE A 322 1.76 2.31 9.88
CA PHE A 322 1.21 0.96 9.82
C PHE A 322 2.28 -0.11 9.50
N MET A 323 3.33 0.25 8.73
CA MET A 323 4.45 -0.63 8.45
C MET A 323 5.15 -1.06 9.74
N GLY A 324 5.42 -0.09 10.64
CA GLY A 324 5.99 -0.37 11.96
C GLY A 324 5.09 -1.27 12.81
N MET A 325 3.78 -1.04 12.79
CA MET A 325 2.83 -1.89 13.51
C MET A 325 2.84 -3.33 12.97
N ILE A 326 2.89 -3.49 11.66
CA ILE A 326 2.95 -4.80 10.99
C ILE A 326 4.27 -5.52 11.28
N ILE A 327 5.41 -4.84 11.08
CA ILE A 327 6.73 -5.46 11.13
C ILE A 327 7.16 -5.74 12.56
N ASN A 328 6.87 -4.84 13.50
CA ASN A 328 7.39 -4.93 14.87
C ASN A 328 6.44 -5.67 15.82
N TYR A 329 5.17 -5.83 15.47
CA TYR A 329 4.18 -6.41 16.38
C TYR A 329 3.33 -7.50 15.73
N ILE A 330 2.67 -7.20 14.60
CA ILE A 330 1.61 -8.09 14.07
C ILE A 330 2.23 -9.34 13.44
N ILE A 331 3.18 -9.20 12.53
CA ILE A 331 3.85 -10.37 11.93
C ILE A 331 4.64 -11.16 12.96
N PRO A 332 5.45 -10.54 13.85
CA PRO A 332 6.08 -11.26 14.95
C PRO A 332 5.12 -12.05 15.82
N ALA A 333 3.92 -11.52 16.11
CA ALA A 333 2.92 -12.26 16.87
C ALA A 333 2.49 -13.58 16.22
N MET A 334 2.60 -13.69 14.90
CA MET A 334 2.18 -14.84 14.09
C MET A 334 3.32 -15.81 13.76
N LEU A 335 4.57 -15.42 14.04
CA LEU A 335 5.77 -16.23 13.81
C LEU A 335 6.22 -16.93 15.09
N PRO A 336 6.94 -18.06 15.02
CA PRO A 336 7.62 -18.61 16.18
C PRO A 336 8.67 -17.62 16.72
N PRO A 337 8.88 -17.54 18.05
CA PRO A 337 9.87 -16.64 18.63
C PRO A 337 11.27 -17.00 18.14
N ILE A 338 12.08 -15.99 17.85
CA ILE A 338 13.49 -16.17 17.52
C ILE A 338 14.38 -15.91 18.73
N PRO A 339 15.61 -16.46 18.77
CA PRO A 339 16.63 -16.09 19.74
C PRO A 339 16.93 -14.59 19.68
N GLU A 340 17.26 -14.02 20.82
CA GLU A 340 17.64 -12.61 20.92
C GLU A 340 18.86 -12.31 20.02
N LYS A 341 18.80 -11.24 19.23
CA LYS A 341 19.91 -10.84 18.34
C LYS A 341 21.07 -10.32 19.17
N THR A 342 22.27 -10.73 18.81
CA THR A 342 23.51 -10.18 19.37
C THR A 342 24.10 -9.16 18.40
N TYR A 343 24.56 -8.04 18.94
CA TYR A 343 25.19 -6.97 18.17
C TYR A 343 26.65 -6.83 18.54
N ILE A 344 27.48 -6.46 17.56
CA ILE A 344 28.92 -6.22 17.78
C ILE A 344 29.20 -4.72 17.91
N ASN A 345 30.24 -4.37 18.65
CA ASN A 345 30.76 -3.02 18.67
C ASN A 345 31.73 -2.86 17.49
N PRO A 346 31.44 -1.96 16.53
CA PRO A 346 32.34 -1.74 15.41
C PRO A 346 33.62 -1.03 15.86
N SER A 347 34.68 -1.12 15.05
CA SER A 347 35.90 -0.34 15.31
C SER A 347 35.63 1.15 15.05
N LYS A 348 36.37 2.04 15.73
CA LYS A 348 36.28 3.48 15.49
C LYS A 348 36.49 3.82 14.01
N HIS A 349 37.44 3.18 13.35
CA HIS A 349 37.67 3.33 11.91
C HIS A 349 36.42 3.00 11.06
N THR A 350 35.67 1.96 11.44
CA THR A 350 34.42 1.61 10.75
C THR A 350 33.35 2.69 10.95
N ILE A 351 33.22 3.19 12.18
CA ILE A 351 32.30 4.28 12.52
C ILE A 351 32.60 5.53 11.71
N ASP A 352 33.87 5.96 11.72
CA ASP A 352 34.32 7.17 11.02
C ASP A 352 34.15 7.05 9.50
N ALA A 353 34.40 5.86 8.93
CA ALA A 353 34.23 5.61 7.49
C ALA A 353 32.77 5.60 7.02
N LEU A 354 31.84 5.34 7.92
CA LEU A 354 30.41 5.29 7.62
C LEU A 354 29.69 6.58 7.91
N SER A 355 30.24 7.45 8.74
CA SER A 355 29.58 8.70 9.12
C SER A 355 29.36 9.59 7.91
N GLY A 356 28.20 10.23 7.82
CA GLY A 356 27.87 11.15 6.73
C GLY A 356 26.43 11.01 6.23
N SER A 357 26.15 11.77 5.19
CA SER A 357 24.84 11.81 4.56
C SER A 357 24.79 10.90 3.33
N TYR A 358 23.69 10.18 3.20
CA TYR A 358 23.39 9.28 2.09
C TYR A 358 22.02 9.61 1.51
N ARG A 359 21.79 9.30 0.23
CA ARG A 359 20.50 9.49 -0.43
C ARG A 359 20.08 8.28 -1.23
N CYS A 360 18.79 8.01 -1.18
CA CYS A 360 18.06 7.14 -2.11
C CYS A 360 16.95 8.01 -2.72
N ASN A 361 17.16 8.47 -3.96
CA ASN A 361 16.33 9.53 -4.56
C ASN A 361 16.27 10.76 -3.62
N ASP A 362 15.09 11.23 -3.26
CA ASP A 362 14.90 12.37 -2.35
C ASP A 362 14.86 11.97 -0.85
N LEU A 363 15.00 10.68 -0.55
CA LEU A 363 15.00 10.19 0.82
C LEU A 363 16.40 10.29 1.44
N PRO A 364 16.64 11.19 2.42
CA PRO A 364 17.91 11.30 3.10
C PRO A 364 18.05 10.27 4.22
N LEU A 365 19.28 9.76 4.38
CA LEU A 365 19.72 8.96 5.52
C LEU A 365 21.03 9.54 6.04
N ASP A 366 21.02 10.08 7.25
CA ASP A 366 22.22 10.59 7.88
C ASP A 366 22.72 9.59 8.94
N LEU A 367 24.01 9.22 8.86
CA LEU A 367 24.68 8.40 9.86
C LEU A 367 25.53 9.30 10.77
N ILE A 368 25.21 9.31 12.06
CA ILE A 368 25.70 10.23 13.07
C ILE A 368 26.54 9.47 14.09
N VAL A 369 27.76 9.92 14.34
CA VAL A 369 28.63 9.35 15.40
C VAL A 369 28.20 9.87 16.77
N GLU A 370 27.99 8.96 17.72
CA GLU A 370 27.65 9.26 19.12
C GLU A 370 28.61 8.54 20.07
N GLY A 371 29.75 9.13 20.32
CA GLY A 371 30.84 8.50 21.10
C GLY A 371 31.37 7.27 20.36
N ASP A 372 31.25 6.09 20.96
CA ASP A 372 31.65 4.80 20.40
C ASP A 372 30.50 4.05 19.69
N SER A 373 29.39 4.75 19.42
CA SER A 373 28.21 4.19 18.76
C SER A 373 27.76 5.05 17.56
N MET A 374 26.81 4.52 16.80
CA MET A 374 26.19 5.24 15.68
C MET A 374 24.68 5.36 15.87
N ALA A 375 24.17 6.48 15.45
CA ALA A 375 22.75 6.69 15.21
C ALA A 375 22.50 6.95 13.71
N CYS A 376 21.29 6.78 13.26
CA CYS A 376 20.85 7.24 11.95
C CYS A 376 19.65 8.17 12.10
N GLN A 377 19.51 9.08 11.14
CA GLN A 377 18.32 9.90 10.98
C GLN A 377 17.74 9.63 9.59
N LEU A 378 16.53 9.06 9.56
CA LEU A 378 15.81 8.74 8.35
C LEU A 378 14.44 9.44 8.40
N ALA A 379 14.09 10.20 7.37
CA ALA A 379 12.85 10.97 7.31
C ALA A 379 12.59 11.82 8.58
N GLY A 380 13.63 12.41 9.16
CA GLY A 380 13.55 13.21 10.37
C GLY A 380 13.48 12.44 11.69
N LEU A 381 13.43 11.11 11.64
CA LEU A 381 13.38 10.23 12.81
C LEU A 381 14.76 9.68 13.12
N LYS A 382 15.19 9.85 14.37
CA LYS A 382 16.45 9.33 14.87
C LYS A 382 16.28 7.93 15.44
N SER A 383 17.16 7.01 15.03
CA SER A 383 17.20 5.61 15.49
C SER A 383 18.65 5.17 15.76
N ARG A 384 18.82 4.11 16.51
CA ARG A 384 20.13 3.49 16.70
C ARG A 384 20.55 2.80 15.40
N PHE A 385 21.86 2.81 15.12
CA PHE A 385 22.45 2.02 14.04
C PHE A 385 23.34 0.94 14.69
N GLN A 386 22.94 -0.33 14.55
CA GLN A 386 23.57 -1.45 15.25
C GLN A 386 24.24 -2.38 14.24
N PHE A 387 25.40 -2.92 14.57
CA PHE A 387 26.13 -3.83 13.69
C PHE A 387 25.85 -5.28 14.08
N GLU A 388 25.36 -6.08 13.15
CA GLU A 388 25.23 -7.54 13.29
C GLU A 388 26.55 -8.24 12.93
N THR A 389 27.22 -7.73 11.90
CA THR A 389 28.59 -8.12 11.49
C THR A 389 29.34 -6.88 11.04
N LYS A 390 30.59 -7.03 10.58
CA LYS A 390 31.39 -5.90 10.06
C LYS A 390 30.77 -5.19 8.85
N ASP A 391 29.91 -5.86 8.10
CA ASP A 391 29.29 -5.38 6.87
C ASP A 391 27.75 -5.50 6.87
N GLN A 392 27.16 -5.96 7.97
CA GLN A 392 25.72 -6.04 8.14
C GLN A 392 25.29 -5.20 9.33
N PHE A 393 24.18 -4.49 9.16
CA PHE A 393 23.63 -3.62 10.20
C PHE A 393 22.12 -3.78 10.34
N TYR A 394 21.65 -3.30 11.47
CA TYR A 394 20.26 -3.26 11.87
C TYR A 394 19.91 -1.86 12.39
N ILE A 395 18.78 -1.36 11.98
CA ILE A 395 18.20 -0.08 12.42
C ILE A 395 16.84 -0.40 13.02
N PRO A 396 16.70 -0.36 14.36
CA PRO A 396 15.38 -0.45 14.98
C PRO A 396 14.60 0.82 14.67
N ASN A 397 13.50 0.69 13.98
CA ASN A 397 12.63 1.82 13.69
C ASN A 397 11.20 1.51 14.14
N PRO A 398 10.80 2.05 15.30
CA PRO A 398 9.51 1.72 15.90
C PRO A 398 8.31 2.31 15.15
N ILE A 399 8.53 3.23 14.23
CA ILE A 399 7.45 3.92 13.49
C ILE A 399 7.23 3.25 12.12
N PHE A 400 8.31 3.02 11.36
CA PHE A 400 8.21 2.53 9.97
C PHE A 400 8.59 1.06 9.82
N GLY A 401 8.96 0.39 10.90
CA GLY A 401 9.43 -0.99 10.91
C GLY A 401 10.94 -1.09 10.89
N ASP A 402 11.45 -2.13 11.54
CA ASP A 402 12.85 -2.41 11.63
C ASP A 402 13.46 -2.70 10.26
N MET A 403 14.70 -2.26 10.07
CA MET A 403 15.42 -2.36 8.80
C MET A 403 16.72 -3.14 8.99
N ASN A 404 17.02 -4.01 8.04
CA ASN A 404 18.31 -4.68 7.95
C ASN A 404 19.08 -4.16 6.75
N GLY A 405 20.41 -4.16 6.80
CA GLY A 405 21.16 -3.67 5.67
C GLY A 405 22.56 -4.21 5.54
N LYS A 406 23.18 -3.89 4.40
CA LYS A 406 24.57 -4.23 4.09
C LYS A 406 25.35 -2.98 3.68
N ILE A 407 26.58 -2.92 4.14
CA ILE A 407 27.56 -1.94 3.75
C ILE A 407 28.33 -2.49 2.55
N ILE A 408 28.31 -1.77 1.45
CA ILE A 408 29.03 -2.15 0.23
C ILE A 408 30.21 -1.21 0.05
N THR A 409 31.42 -1.77 0.00
CA THR A 409 32.67 -1.03 -0.18
C THR A 409 33.32 -1.33 -1.52
N ASP A 410 34.17 -0.44 -1.98
CA ASP A 410 35.07 -0.68 -3.11
C ASP A 410 36.29 -1.56 -2.71
N LYS A 411 37.19 -1.78 -3.65
CA LYS A 411 38.41 -2.57 -3.43
C LYS A 411 39.39 -1.94 -2.42
N GLN A 412 39.28 -0.63 -2.17
CA GLN A 412 40.07 0.13 -1.20
C GLN A 412 39.39 0.21 0.17
N GLY A 413 38.21 -0.36 0.34
CA GLY A 413 37.43 -0.34 1.59
C GLY A 413 36.59 0.92 1.79
N LYS A 414 36.51 1.81 0.82
CA LYS A 414 35.64 3.00 0.87
C LYS A 414 34.18 2.60 0.67
N VAL A 415 33.27 3.12 1.51
CA VAL A 415 31.83 2.89 1.38
C VAL A 415 31.32 3.54 0.11
N ILE A 416 30.70 2.74 -0.77
CA ILE A 416 30.12 3.21 -2.03
C ILE A 416 28.61 3.23 -2.01
N ARG A 417 27.98 2.41 -1.15
CA ARG A 417 26.52 2.42 -0.93
C ARG A 417 26.13 1.64 0.31
N LEU A 418 24.96 1.98 0.85
CA LEU A 418 24.25 1.18 1.83
C LEU A 418 23.05 0.54 1.13
N GLN A 419 22.94 -0.76 1.19
CA GLN A 419 21.77 -1.50 0.72
C GLN A 419 20.91 -1.80 1.93
N VAL A 420 19.72 -1.20 1.99
CA VAL A 420 18.81 -1.27 3.14
C VAL A 420 17.55 -1.98 2.71
N GLN A 421 17.21 -3.05 3.39
CA GLN A 421 15.90 -3.65 3.31
C GLN A 421 14.98 -2.90 4.28
N GLY A 422 14.23 -1.94 3.75
CA GLY A 422 13.23 -1.17 4.47
C GLY A 422 11.88 -1.86 4.48
N ALA A 423 10.86 -1.16 4.95
CA ALA A 423 9.50 -1.68 5.06
C ALA A 423 8.94 -2.12 3.70
N PHE A 424 9.09 -3.42 3.39
CA PHE A 424 8.66 -4.06 2.13
C PHE A 424 9.30 -3.49 0.85
N SER A 425 10.44 -2.82 0.98
CA SER A 425 11.20 -2.26 -0.14
C SER A 425 12.70 -2.48 0.03
N ASP A 426 13.42 -2.58 -1.09
CA ASP A 426 14.88 -2.58 -1.10
C ASP A 426 15.36 -1.18 -1.52
N LEU A 427 16.02 -0.49 -0.61
CA LEU A 427 16.54 0.86 -0.81
C LEU A 427 18.07 0.81 -1.00
N VAL A 428 18.58 1.61 -1.92
CA VAL A 428 20.02 1.77 -2.15
C VAL A 428 20.40 3.23 -1.90
N PHE A 429 21.02 3.48 -0.75
CA PHE A 429 21.55 4.79 -0.41
C PHE A 429 22.98 4.95 -0.90
N LYS A 430 23.25 6.04 -1.61
CA LYS A 430 24.59 6.44 -2.04
C LYS A 430 25.07 7.61 -1.19
N PRO A 431 26.40 7.72 -0.92
CA PRO A 431 26.93 8.91 -0.26
C PRO A 431 26.48 10.17 -0.99
N SER A 432 26.05 11.19 -0.25
CA SER A 432 25.78 12.52 -0.79
C SER A 432 27.13 13.20 -1.04
N ASN A 433 27.32 13.78 -2.21
CA ASN A 433 28.54 14.52 -2.58
C ASN A 433 28.66 15.81 -1.76
#